data_0f9d17df495253a29bd617768a1de871
#
_entry.id   0f9d17df495253a29bd617768a1de871
#
_cell.length_a   1.000
_cell.length_b   1.000
_cell.length_c   1.000
_cell.angle_alpha   90.00
_cell.angle_beta   90.00
_cell.angle_gamma   90.00
#
_symmetry.space_group_name_H-M   'P 1'
#
loop_
_entity.id
_entity.type
_entity.pdbx_description
1 polymer ?
#
loop_
_entity_poly.entity_id
_entity_poly.type
_entity_poly.pdbx_seq_one_letter_code
_entity_poly.pdbx_strand_id
1 'polypeptide(L)'
;MRIAIVGGGLAGSLAAAVLTRAGYRVALIDKRAVYPEEFRVEKLGGQQVDILRRLGLLDAFANEGCTFDTTLNIRRGKVVDISRTVNYGLHYAPMVAIARRLIADPSSLIVDQVLKITPSDDLQRLTLASGNQVVARLVILATGMAGAIPYSLGIKRRVIVERHSLALGFTIAPADGAEFAFSALTSYGEQAADGIDYLSIFPIRGGMRANLFMFRDPNDPIMREIRREPKSTLLRLIPGLRQHLGDFKVIDRVQSWVMDLANVEGHLQPGVVLIGDSFQTSCPAAGTGVSRLLVDVERLCTVHLPEWLTTGGMGTEKIAAFYSDRDKIASDEFAFRMAHFRQALTADAGVRWDLRRRLHFLRRNLRHRVDAIRPGWTGRLAGMLRA
;
A
#
# COMPACT_ATOMS: atom_id res chain seq x y z
N MET A 1 -18.74 -3.51 -25.25
CA MET A 1 -17.55 -4.39 -25.16
C MET A 1 -17.22 -4.61 -23.71
N ARG A 2 -16.71 -5.79 -23.32
CA ARG A 2 -16.44 -6.15 -21.91
C ARG A 2 -14.96 -5.97 -21.60
N ILE A 3 -14.65 -5.54 -20.36
CA ILE A 3 -13.32 -5.55 -19.77
C ILE A 3 -13.32 -6.67 -18.71
N ALA A 4 -12.35 -7.56 -18.76
CA ALA A 4 -12.19 -8.58 -17.71
C ALA A 4 -11.11 -8.14 -16.72
N ILE A 5 -11.39 -8.31 -15.44
CA ILE A 5 -10.42 -8.05 -14.34
C ILE A 5 -10.23 -9.35 -13.60
N VAL A 6 -9.00 -9.82 -13.49
CA VAL A 6 -8.65 -11.06 -12.81
C VAL A 6 -8.00 -10.74 -11.47
N GLY A 7 -8.68 -11.10 -10.38
CA GLY A 7 -8.31 -10.80 -9.02
C GLY A 7 -9.14 -9.67 -8.40
N GLY A 8 -9.97 -10.03 -7.43
CA GLY A 8 -10.87 -9.12 -6.71
C GLY A 8 -10.28 -8.60 -5.38
N GLY A 9 -8.96 -8.41 -5.31
CA GLY A 9 -8.30 -7.64 -4.25
C GLY A 9 -8.56 -6.15 -4.40
N LEU A 10 -7.85 -5.29 -3.65
CA LEU A 10 -8.10 -3.86 -3.63
C LEU A 10 -7.95 -3.22 -5.02
N ALA A 11 -6.86 -3.51 -5.74
CA ALA A 11 -6.61 -2.94 -7.06
C ALA A 11 -7.70 -3.31 -8.08
N GLY A 12 -8.04 -4.60 -8.19
CA GLY A 12 -9.07 -5.07 -9.12
C GLY A 12 -10.46 -4.59 -8.77
N SER A 13 -10.81 -4.56 -7.47
CA SER A 13 -12.12 -4.07 -7.01
C SER A 13 -12.29 -2.56 -7.25
N LEU A 14 -11.23 -1.76 -7.03
CA LEU A 14 -11.24 -0.33 -7.33
C LEU A 14 -11.35 -0.08 -8.84
N ALA A 15 -10.59 -0.82 -9.66
CA ALA A 15 -10.68 -0.72 -11.11
C ALA A 15 -12.10 -1.07 -11.61
N ALA A 16 -12.70 -2.13 -11.06
CA ALA A 16 -14.08 -2.52 -11.38
C ALA A 16 -15.08 -1.42 -10.97
N ALA A 17 -14.93 -0.86 -9.76
CA ALA A 17 -15.78 0.22 -9.29
C ALA A 17 -15.69 1.47 -10.19
N VAL A 18 -14.49 1.91 -10.53
CA VAL A 18 -14.28 3.07 -11.41
C VAL A 18 -14.88 2.81 -12.79
N LEU A 19 -14.60 1.67 -13.39
CA LEU A 19 -15.04 1.37 -14.75
C LEU A 19 -16.56 1.15 -14.84
N THR A 20 -17.18 0.44 -13.89
CA THR A 20 -18.63 0.22 -13.92
C THR A 20 -19.39 1.52 -13.68
N ARG A 21 -18.91 2.41 -12.82
CA ARG A 21 -19.48 3.74 -12.58
C ARG A 21 -19.34 4.66 -13.80
N ALA A 22 -18.31 4.44 -14.64
CA ALA A 22 -18.14 5.11 -15.93
C ALA A 22 -18.97 4.46 -17.05
N GLY A 23 -19.82 3.47 -16.75
CA GLY A 23 -20.71 2.81 -17.71
C GLY A 23 -20.06 1.68 -18.53
N TYR A 24 -18.85 1.26 -18.23
CA TYR A 24 -18.22 0.14 -18.92
C TYR A 24 -18.76 -1.20 -18.42
N ARG A 25 -18.87 -2.16 -19.33
CA ARG A 25 -19.23 -3.55 -18.99
C ARG A 25 -18.00 -4.28 -18.49
N VAL A 26 -18.00 -4.65 -17.20
CA VAL A 26 -16.87 -5.31 -16.51
C VAL A 26 -17.24 -6.74 -16.14
N ALA A 27 -16.25 -7.64 -16.15
CA ALA A 27 -16.29 -8.93 -15.49
C ALA A 27 -15.11 -8.97 -14.50
N LEU A 28 -15.39 -8.75 -13.21
CA LEU A 28 -14.42 -8.95 -12.13
C LEU A 28 -14.46 -10.41 -11.71
N ILE A 29 -13.38 -11.14 -11.93
CA ILE A 29 -13.32 -12.58 -11.66
C ILE A 29 -12.41 -12.82 -10.45
N ASP A 30 -12.95 -13.39 -9.39
CA ASP A 30 -12.20 -13.79 -8.20
C ASP A 30 -12.72 -15.14 -7.69
N LYS A 31 -11.82 -15.97 -7.19
CA LYS A 31 -12.19 -17.29 -6.63
C LYS A 31 -12.98 -17.19 -5.32
N ARG A 32 -13.11 -16.00 -4.75
CA ARG A 32 -13.76 -15.76 -3.46
C ARG A 32 -14.84 -14.70 -3.57
N ALA A 33 -16.04 -15.02 -3.15
CA ALA A 33 -17.14 -14.06 -3.03
C ALA A 33 -16.81 -12.96 -2.00
N VAL A 34 -16.25 -13.36 -0.87
CA VAL A 34 -15.83 -12.47 0.22
C VAL A 34 -14.31 -12.48 0.32
N TYR A 35 -13.71 -11.30 0.42
CA TYR A 35 -12.27 -11.19 0.64
C TYR A 35 -11.93 -11.67 2.06
N PRO A 36 -10.92 -12.55 2.23
CA PRO A 36 -10.59 -13.09 3.55
C PRO A 36 -10.03 -12.02 4.48
N GLU A 37 -10.28 -12.18 5.76
CA GLU A 37 -9.59 -11.39 6.77
C GLU A 37 -8.09 -11.64 6.71
N GLU A 38 -7.35 -10.58 6.84
CA GLU A 38 -5.90 -10.60 6.90
C GLU A 38 -5.38 -9.50 7.84
N PHE A 39 -4.13 -9.64 8.24
CA PHE A 39 -3.55 -8.75 9.25
C PHE A 39 -3.24 -7.34 8.75
N ARG A 40 -3.23 -7.11 7.43
CA ARG A 40 -2.92 -5.79 6.87
C ARG A 40 -3.95 -4.77 7.32
N VAL A 41 -3.43 -3.65 7.77
CA VAL A 41 -4.21 -2.48 8.16
C VAL A 41 -3.51 -1.26 7.59
N GLU A 42 -4.26 -0.47 6.87
CA GLU A 42 -3.76 0.69 6.15
C GLU A 42 -4.11 2.00 6.86
N LYS A 43 -3.19 2.93 6.72
CA LYS A 43 -3.40 4.33 7.06
C LYS A 43 -3.46 5.11 5.76
N LEU A 44 -4.68 5.45 5.33
CA LEU A 44 -4.89 6.25 4.12
C LEU A 44 -4.70 7.73 4.43
N GLY A 45 -3.85 8.41 3.69
CA GLY A 45 -3.58 9.84 3.86
C GLY A 45 -2.89 10.45 2.65
N GLY A 46 -2.76 11.77 2.62
CA GLY A 46 -2.07 12.50 1.56
C GLY A 46 -2.54 12.14 0.16
N GLN A 47 -1.61 11.78 -0.74
CA GLN A 47 -1.93 11.45 -2.13
C GLN A 47 -3.00 10.37 -2.30
N GLN A 48 -3.09 9.40 -1.39
CA GLN A 48 -4.09 8.34 -1.45
C GLN A 48 -5.51 8.92 -1.31
N VAL A 49 -5.70 9.82 -0.37
CA VAL A 49 -6.95 10.54 -0.14
C VAL A 49 -7.30 11.40 -1.35
N ASP A 50 -6.31 12.08 -1.93
CA ASP A 50 -6.53 12.94 -3.09
C ASP A 50 -6.94 12.13 -4.34
N ILE A 51 -6.32 10.98 -4.59
CA ILE A 51 -6.71 10.11 -5.71
C ILE A 51 -8.11 9.53 -5.46
N LEU A 52 -8.40 9.01 -4.27
CA LEU A 52 -9.73 8.49 -3.95
C LEU A 52 -10.81 9.57 -4.11
N ARG A 53 -10.51 10.82 -3.76
CA ARG A 53 -11.42 11.98 -3.97
C ARG A 53 -11.65 12.25 -5.44
N ARG A 54 -10.60 12.29 -6.28
CA ARG A 54 -10.75 12.48 -7.74
C ARG A 54 -11.55 11.36 -8.40
N LEU A 55 -11.39 10.13 -7.91
CA LEU A 55 -12.17 8.97 -8.39
C LEU A 55 -13.61 8.93 -7.84
N GLY A 56 -14.01 9.85 -6.95
CA GLY A 56 -15.33 9.87 -6.33
C GLY A 56 -15.58 8.70 -5.38
N LEU A 57 -14.54 8.15 -4.78
CA LEU A 57 -14.60 6.96 -3.91
C LEU A 57 -14.32 7.28 -2.44
N LEU A 58 -13.78 8.46 -2.12
CA LEU A 58 -13.27 8.80 -0.79
C LEU A 58 -14.31 8.65 0.31
N ASP A 59 -15.52 9.14 0.10
CA ASP A 59 -16.57 9.18 1.15
C ASP A 59 -16.88 7.79 1.70
N ALA A 60 -16.92 6.77 0.81
CA ALA A 60 -17.18 5.41 1.24
C ALA A 60 -16.07 4.85 2.16
N PHE A 61 -14.81 5.21 1.90
CA PHE A 61 -13.69 4.83 2.75
C PHE A 61 -13.64 5.65 4.04
N ALA A 62 -13.91 6.94 3.97
CA ALA A 62 -13.92 7.85 5.11
C ALA A 62 -15.01 7.47 6.14
N ASN A 63 -16.20 7.11 5.67
CA ASN A 63 -17.34 6.72 6.52
C ASN A 63 -17.08 5.43 7.32
N GLU A 64 -16.23 4.55 6.83
CA GLU A 64 -15.91 3.30 7.52
C GLU A 64 -14.56 3.32 8.23
N GLY A 65 -13.69 4.27 7.88
CA GLY A 65 -12.38 4.46 8.49
C GLY A 65 -12.44 5.19 9.83
N CYS A 66 -11.47 4.90 10.69
CA CYS A 66 -11.25 5.73 11.88
C CYS A 66 -10.45 6.96 11.47
N THR A 67 -11.08 8.13 11.56
CA THR A 67 -10.48 9.42 11.16
C THR A 67 -9.58 9.95 12.26
N PHE A 68 -8.41 10.45 11.88
CA PHE A 68 -7.52 11.22 12.74
C PHE A 68 -6.72 12.21 11.89
N ASP A 69 -6.33 13.33 12.47
CA ASP A 69 -5.66 14.43 11.78
C ASP A 69 -4.29 14.78 12.36
N THR A 70 -3.99 14.27 13.54
CA THR A 70 -2.76 14.58 14.26
C THR A 70 -1.96 13.32 14.52
N THR A 71 -0.71 13.29 14.03
CA THR A 71 0.26 12.22 14.30
C THR A 71 1.47 12.78 15.04
N LEU A 72 1.71 12.28 16.23
CA LEU A 72 2.89 12.59 17.03
C LEU A 72 4.07 11.76 16.52
N ASN A 73 5.11 12.40 16.00
CA ASN A 73 6.33 11.75 15.53
C ASN A 73 7.40 11.85 16.61
N ILE A 74 7.85 10.73 17.14
CA ILE A 74 8.82 10.67 18.23
C ILE A 74 10.08 9.89 17.87
N ARG A 75 11.17 10.19 18.57
CA ARG A 75 12.39 9.39 18.57
C ARG A 75 13.08 9.51 19.92
N ARG A 76 13.49 8.39 20.50
CA ARG A 76 14.10 8.33 21.87
C ARG A 76 13.21 9.04 22.90
N GLY A 77 11.91 8.82 22.83
CA GLY A 77 10.92 9.43 23.72
C GLY A 77 10.65 10.92 23.48
N LYS A 78 11.41 11.59 22.62
CA LYS A 78 11.26 13.04 22.35
C LYS A 78 10.46 13.28 21.06
N VAL A 79 9.60 14.28 21.09
CA VAL A 79 8.88 14.73 19.88
C VAL A 79 9.87 15.29 18.87
N VAL A 80 9.85 14.75 17.67
CA VAL A 80 10.59 15.24 16.51
C VAL A 80 9.77 16.28 15.77
N ASP A 81 8.53 15.95 15.46
CA ASP A 81 7.54 16.84 14.85
C ASP A 81 6.12 16.31 15.06
N ILE A 82 5.14 17.13 14.69
CA ILE A 82 3.71 16.80 14.69
C ILE A 82 3.20 16.99 13.28
N SER A 83 2.69 15.90 12.67
CA SER A 83 2.04 15.97 11.38
C SER A 83 0.56 16.27 11.58
N ARG A 84 0.05 17.27 10.85
CA ARG A 84 -1.38 17.64 10.83
C ARG A 84 -1.94 17.38 9.45
N THR A 85 -2.46 16.18 9.27
CA THR A 85 -3.01 15.71 7.99
C THR A 85 -4.10 14.71 8.29
N VAL A 86 -5.26 14.87 7.65
CA VAL A 86 -6.38 13.93 7.79
C VAL A 86 -5.97 12.56 7.22
N ASN A 87 -6.15 11.54 8.03
CA ASN A 87 -5.90 10.16 7.70
C ASN A 87 -7.07 9.28 8.15
N TYR A 88 -7.18 8.10 7.55
CA TYR A 88 -8.19 7.10 7.85
C TYR A 88 -7.51 5.76 8.12
N GLY A 89 -7.74 5.18 9.31
CA GLY A 89 -7.27 3.84 9.66
C GLY A 89 -8.32 2.80 9.29
N LEU A 90 -7.95 1.81 8.46
CA LEU A 90 -8.85 0.77 7.98
C LEU A 90 -8.16 -0.59 7.93
N HIS A 91 -8.88 -1.64 8.30
CA HIS A 91 -8.48 -2.99 7.96
C HIS A 91 -8.57 -3.23 6.45
N TYR A 92 -7.69 -4.06 5.91
CA TYR A 92 -7.58 -4.26 4.47
C TYR A 92 -8.79 -5.01 3.87
N ALA A 93 -9.31 -6.03 4.55
CA ALA A 93 -10.49 -6.74 4.09
C ALA A 93 -11.73 -5.84 4.00
N PRO A 94 -12.06 -4.99 4.99
CA PRO A 94 -13.06 -3.92 4.86
C PRO A 94 -12.80 -2.98 3.67
N MET A 95 -11.55 -2.57 3.41
CA MET A 95 -11.25 -1.73 2.23
C MET A 95 -11.65 -2.42 0.92
N VAL A 96 -11.35 -3.71 0.77
CA VAL A 96 -11.76 -4.48 -0.40
C VAL A 96 -13.28 -4.60 -0.48
N ALA A 97 -13.96 -4.85 0.66
CA ALA A 97 -15.43 -4.91 0.72
C ALA A 97 -16.07 -3.57 0.31
N ILE A 98 -15.53 -2.43 0.77
CA ILE A 98 -15.96 -1.09 0.34
C ILE A 98 -15.82 -0.96 -1.18
N ALA A 99 -14.64 -1.27 -1.74
CA ALA A 99 -14.40 -1.17 -3.16
C ALA A 99 -15.37 -2.06 -3.98
N ARG A 100 -15.67 -3.28 -3.52
CA ARG A 100 -16.63 -4.18 -4.17
C ARG A 100 -18.08 -3.66 -4.11
N ARG A 101 -18.50 -3.05 -3.00
CA ARG A 101 -19.84 -2.42 -2.89
C ARG A 101 -20.02 -1.21 -3.79
N LEU A 102 -18.93 -0.56 -4.20
CA LEU A 102 -18.95 0.57 -5.12
C LEU A 102 -19.05 0.16 -6.60
N ILE A 103 -19.01 -1.14 -6.90
CA ILE A 103 -19.26 -1.66 -8.27
C ILE A 103 -20.73 -1.41 -8.60
N ALA A 104 -20.98 -0.64 -9.67
CA ALA A 104 -22.32 -0.18 -10.02
C ALA A 104 -23.27 -1.33 -10.45
N ASP A 105 -22.72 -2.39 -11.04
CA ASP A 105 -23.45 -3.60 -11.43
C ASP A 105 -22.92 -4.80 -10.63
N PRO A 106 -23.64 -5.28 -9.63
CA PRO A 106 -23.22 -6.46 -8.83
C PRO A 106 -22.98 -7.73 -9.66
N SER A 107 -23.65 -7.88 -10.81
CA SER A 107 -23.46 -9.02 -11.72
C SER A 107 -22.08 -9.02 -12.38
N SER A 108 -21.34 -7.91 -12.27
CA SER A 108 -19.95 -7.83 -12.73
C SER A 108 -19.00 -8.74 -11.93
N LEU A 109 -19.33 -9.11 -10.68
CA LEU A 109 -18.52 -10.03 -9.88
C LEU A 109 -18.85 -11.48 -10.22
N ILE A 110 -17.88 -12.17 -10.80
CA ILE A 110 -17.95 -13.59 -11.12
C ILE A 110 -17.09 -14.34 -10.10
N VAL A 111 -17.73 -15.17 -9.28
CA VAL A 111 -17.03 -16.01 -8.30
C VAL A 111 -16.57 -17.29 -8.98
N ASP A 112 -15.34 -17.25 -9.49
CA ASP A 112 -14.72 -18.38 -10.21
C ASP A 112 -13.21 -18.18 -10.28
N GLN A 113 -12.48 -19.18 -10.75
CA GLN A 113 -11.05 -19.14 -10.97
C GLN A 113 -10.72 -19.12 -12.46
N VAL A 114 -9.89 -18.16 -12.89
CA VAL A 114 -9.33 -18.17 -14.24
C VAL A 114 -8.23 -19.21 -14.32
N LEU A 115 -8.38 -20.17 -15.22
CA LEU A 115 -7.39 -21.23 -15.48
C LEU A 115 -6.46 -20.88 -16.63
N LYS A 116 -6.98 -20.22 -17.67
CA LYS A 116 -6.22 -19.87 -18.87
C LYS A 116 -6.69 -18.56 -19.44
N ILE A 117 -5.76 -17.78 -20.00
CA ILE A 117 -6.01 -16.62 -20.83
C ILE A 117 -5.33 -16.88 -22.17
N THR A 118 -6.08 -16.67 -23.25
CA THR A 118 -5.55 -16.66 -24.62
C THR A 118 -5.61 -15.24 -25.13
N PRO A 119 -4.49 -14.50 -25.12
CA PRO A 119 -4.44 -13.11 -25.59
C PRO A 119 -4.47 -13.04 -27.12
N SER A 120 -4.95 -11.91 -27.63
CA SER A 120 -4.84 -11.53 -29.03
C SER A 120 -4.93 -9.99 -29.16
N ASP A 121 -4.70 -9.48 -30.35
CA ASP A 121 -4.79 -8.03 -30.61
C ASP A 121 -6.23 -7.50 -30.49
N ASP A 122 -7.25 -8.32 -30.60
CA ASP A 122 -8.64 -7.88 -30.61
C ASP A 122 -9.43 -8.31 -29.38
N LEU A 123 -9.48 -9.62 -29.11
CA LEU A 123 -10.34 -10.20 -28.09
C LEU A 123 -9.60 -11.26 -27.27
N GLN A 124 -9.63 -11.09 -25.98
CA GLN A 124 -9.04 -12.00 -25.00
C GLN A 124 -10.06 -13.06 -24.61
N ARG A 125 -9.66 -14.34 -24.57
CA ARG A 125 -10.50 -15.43 -24.11
C ARG A 125 -10.00 -15.98 -22.79
N LEU A 126 -10.85 -15.97 -21.77
CA LEU A 126 -10.56 -16.51 -20.44
C LEU A 126 -11.36 -17.78 -20.24
N THR A 127 -10.70 -18.87 -19.88
CA THR A 127 -11.34 -20.13 -19.48
C THR A 127 -11.39 -20.20 -17.96
N LEU A 128 -12.57 -20.42 -17.42
CA LEU A 128 -12.83 -20.50 -15.99
C LEU A 128 -12.85 -21.96 -15.50
N ALA A 129 -12.67 -22.16 -14.20
CA ALA A 129 -12.69 -23.49 -13.60
C ALA A 129 -14.05 -24.18 -13.72
N SER A 130 -15.14 -23.42 -13.75
CA SER A 130 -16.50 -23.95 -14.05
C SER A 130 -16.68 -24.47 -15.47
N GLY A 131 -15.69 -24.30 -16.36
CA GLY A 131 -15.83 -24.58 -17.79
C GLY A 131 -16.40 -23.43 -18.62
N ASN A 132 -16.89 -22.37 -17.98
CA ASN A 132 -17.38 -21.19 -18.66
C ASN A 132 -16.24 -20.40 -19.33
N GLN A 133 -16.61 -19.62 -20.35
CA GLN A 133 -15.68 -18.69 -21.00
C GLN A 133 -16.11 -17.25 -20.85
N VAL A 134 -15.14 -16.38 -20.63
CA VAL A 134 -15.32 -14.92 -20.67
C VAL A 134 -14.52 -14.37 -21.84
N VAL A 135 -15.21 -13.59 -22.69
CA VAL A 135 -14.55 -12.88 -23.79
C VAL A 135 -14.54 -11.39 -23.46
N ALA A 136 -13.38 -10.79 -23.57
CA ALA A 136 -13.17 -9.37 -23.24
C ALA A 136 -12.20 -8.73 -24.23
N ARG A 137 -12.32 -7.42 -24.41
CA ARG A 137 -11.39 -6.65 -25.22
C ARG A 137 -10.05 -6.42 -24.53
N LEU A 138 -10.09 -6.27 -23.21
CA LEU A 138 -8.92 -6.10 -22.36
C LEU A 138 -9.03 -7.00 -21.12
N VAL A 139 -7.92 -7.55 -20.70
CA VAL A 139 -7.75 -8.21 -19.40
C VAL A 139 -6.86 -7.36 -18.52
N ILE A 140 -7.36 -7.02 -17.32
CA ILE A 140 -6.59 -6.39 -16.26
C ILE A 140 -6.20 -7.47 -15.24
N LEU A 141 -4.92 -7.75 -15.09
CA LEU A 141 -4.40 -8.65 -14.08
C LEU A 141 -4.12 -7.89 -12.79
N ALA A 142 -4.94 -8.15 -11.76
CA ALA A 142 -4.86 -7.59 -10.41
C ALA A 142 -4.69 -8.72 -9.38
N THR A 143 -3.94 -9.76 -9.72
CA THR A 143 -3.78 -11.00 -8.94
C THR A 143 -2.83 -10.85 -7.75
N GLY A 144 -2.34 -9.64 -7.49
CA GLY A 144 -1.33 -9.39 -6.48
C GLY A 144 -0.04 -10.13 -6.78
N MET A 145 0.55 -10.77 -5.79
CA MET A 145 1.79 -11.55 -5.97
C MET A 145 1.58 -12.96 -6.52
N ALA A 146 0.34 -13.37 -6.80
CA ALA A 146 0.05 -14.69 -7.37
C ALA A 146 0.53 -14.76 -8.83
N GLY A 147 1.45 -15.70 -9.12
CA GLY A 147 2.17 -15.74 -10.40
C GLY A 147 1.65 -16.74 -11.43
N ALA A 148 0.69 -17.63 -11.11
CA ALA A 148 0.30 -18.72 -12.01
C ALA A 148 -0.22 -18.23 -13.38
N ILE A 149 -1.15 -17.28 -13.40
CA ILE A 149 -1.70 -16.72 -14.64
C ILE A 149 -0.65 -15.85 -15.39
N PRO A 150 0.02 -14.87 -14.75
CA PRO A 150 1.11 -14.17 -15.43
C PRO A 150 2.16 -15.10 -16.02
N TYR A 151 2.60 -16.12 -15.28
CA TYR A 151 3.59 -17.08 -15.74
C TYR A 151 3.14 -17.86 -16.98
N SER A 152 1.86 -18.27 -17.04
CA SER A 152 1.30 -18.97 -18.21
C SER A 152 1.25 -18.09 -19.47
N LEU A 153 1.35 -16.76 -19.32
CA LEU A 153 1.47 -15.79 -20.40
C LEU A 153 2.93 -15.44 -20.74
N GLY A 154 3.91 -16.12 -20.13
CA GLY A 154 5.33 -15.80 -20.31
C GLY A 154 5.79 -14.59 -19.50
N ILE A 155 4.95 -14.05 -18.63
CA ILE A 155 5.30 -12.92 -17.74
C ILE A 155 5.99 -13.49 -16.50
N LYS A 156 7.24 -13.11 -16.31
CA LYS A 156 8.08 -13.64 -15.24
C LYS A 156 8.28 -12.59 -14.15
N ARG A 157 8.12 -13.00 -12.89
CA ARG A 157 8.50 -12.17 -11.75
C ARG A 157 10.02 -12.20 -11.58
N ARG A 158 10.63 -11.02 -11.57
CA ARG A 158 12.05 -10.81 -11.28
C ARG A 158 12.17 -10.24 -9.86
N VAL A 159 12.76 -11.01 -8.96
CA VAL A 159 13.11 -10.53 -7.63
C VAL A 159 14.38 -9.69 -7.74
N ILE A 160 14.31 -8.43 -7.28
CA ILE A 160 15.41 -7.47 -7.28
C ILE A 160 16.14 -7.54 -5.94
N VAL A 161 15.39 -7.60 -4.83
CA VAL A 161 15.91 -7.77 -3.49
C VAL A 161 15.03 -8.75 -2.74
N GLU A 162 15.60 -9.88 -2.36
CA GLU A 162 14.93 -10.88 -1.52
C GLU A 162 14.83 -10.39 -0.07
N ARG A 163 13.72 -10.71 0.59
CA ARG A 163 13.48 -10.43 2.01
C ARG A 163 13.84 -8.99 2.40
N HIS A 164 13.52 -8.05 1.52
CA HIS A 164 13.91 -6.65 1.67
C HIS A 164 13.46 -6.05 3.00
N SER A 165 12.25 -6.36 3.45
CA SER A 165 11.68 -5.77 4.66
C SER A 165 10.67 -6.68 5.35
N LEU A 166 10.50 -6.43 6.65
CA LEU A 166 9.54 -7.08 7.52
C LEU A 166 8.49 -6.06 7.98
N ALA A 167 7.24 -6.44 7.92
CA ALA A 167 6.13 -5.73 8.55
C ALA A 167 5.52 -6.64 9.61
N LEU A 168 5.39 -6.14 10.84
CA LEU A 168 4.64 -6.80 11.90
C LEU A 168 3.43 -5.94 12.23
N GLY A 169 2.31 -6.60 12.53
CA GLY A 169 1.08 -5.91 12.86
C GLY A 169 0.34 -6.58 14.00
N PHE A 170 -0.14 -5.78 14.94
CA PHE A 170 -0.97 -6.17 16.07
C PHE A 170 -1.77 -4.99 16.60
N THR A 171 -2.80 -5.28 17.39
CA THR A 171 -3.68 -4.27 17.97
C THR A 171 -3.35 -4.06 19.44
N ILE A 172 -3.33 -2.82 19.89
CA ILE A 172 -3.09 -2.44 21.29
C ILE A 172 -4.23 -1.60 21.84
N ALA A 173 -4.39 -1.66 23.17
CA ALA A 173 -5.25 -0.75 23.91
C ALA A 173 -4.61 -0.42 25.27
N PRO A 174 -4.97 0.72 25.90
CA PRO A 174 -4.59 0.99 27.28
C PRO A 174 -5.04 -0.14 28.22
N ALA A 175 -4.22 -0.47 29.22
CA ALA A 175 -4.53 -1.58 30.12
C ALA A 175 -5.74 -1.29 31.02
N ASP A 176 -5.91 -0.04 31.40
CA ASP A 176 -6.99 0.50 32.25
C ASP A 176 -8.31 0.79 31.49
N GLY A 177 -8.33 0.63 30.17
CA GLY A 177 -9.49 0.91 29.33
C GLY A 177 -9.69 2.39 29.00
N ALA A 178 -8.78 3.28 29.43
CA ALA A 178 -8.78 4.68 29.02
C ALA A 178 -8.39 4.86 27.54
N GLU A 179 -8.27 6.08 27.08
CA GLU A 179 -7.74 6.40 25.74
C GLU A 179 -6.26 6.78 25.84
N PHE A 180 -5.50 6.53 24.76
CA PHE A 180 -4.15 7.07 24.66
C PHE A 180 -4.16 8.59 24.55
N ALA A 181 -3.19 9.27 25.14
CA ALA A 181 -3.05 10.73 25.11
C ALA A 181 -2.67 11.30 23.73
N PHE A 182 -2.78 10.52 22.67
CA PHE A 182 -2.50 10.93 21.28
C PHE A 182 -3.49 10.29 20.31
N SER A 183 -3.79 10.97 19.21
CA SER A 183 -4.66 10.43 18.15
C SER A 183 -3.94 9.37 17.31
N ALA A 184 -2.68 9.64 16.96
CA ALA A 184 -1.78 8.69 16.31
C ALA A 184 -0.33 9.00 16.68
N LEU A 185 0.54 7.97 16.59
CA LEU A 185 1.94 8.07 16.96
C LEU A 185 2.82 7.32 15.96
N THR A 186 3.96 7.94 15.58
CA THR A 186 5.03 7.25 14.86
C THR A 186 6.31 7.34 15.68
N SER A 187 6.85 6.20 16.09
CA SER A 187 8.13 6.12 16.78
C SER A 187 9.20 5.59 15.86
N TYR A 188 10.23 6.38 15.60
CA TYR A 188 11.37 5.98 14.76
C TYR A 188 12.37 5.15 15.54
N GLY A 189 13.02 4.20 14.85
CA GLY A 189 14.08 3.38 15.43
C GLY A 189 15.19 4.22 16.06
N GLU A 190 15.68 3.76 17.19
CA GLU A 190 16.63 4.51 18.01
C GLU A 190 18.07 4.22 17.63
N GLN A 191 18.36 2.96 17.26
CA GLN A 191 19.69 2.46 16.88
C GLN A 191 19.63 1.72 15.55
N ALA A 192 20.64 1.92 14.72
CA ALA A 192 20.72 1.24 13.40
C ALA A 192 20.86 -0.29 13.57
N ALA A 193 21.58 -0.75 14.61
CA ALA A 193 21.76 -2.17 14.90
C ALA A 193 20.44 -2.92 15.16
N ASP A 194 19.37 -2.20 15.57
CA ASP A 194 18.07 -2.82 15.79
C ASP A 194 17.32 -3.10 14.49
N GLY A 195 17.73 -2.46 13.38
CA GLY A 195 17.08 -2.60 12.08
C GLY A 195 15.62 -2.14 12.07
N ILE A 196 15.20 -1.36 13.08
CA ILE A 196 13.84 -0.82 13.18
C ILE A 196 13.77 0.48 12.41
N ASP A 197 12.86 0.54 11.43
CA ASP A 197 12.59 1.76 10.72
C ASP A 197 11.67 2.67 11.54
N TYR A 198 10.46 2.18 11.80
CA TYR A 198 9.51 2.85 12.69
C TYR A 198 8.38 1.93 13.13
N LEU A 199 7.76 2.30 14.22
CA LEU A 199 6.46 1.82 14.67
C LEU A 199 5.42 2.90 14.39
N SER A 200 4.33 2.56 13.70
CA SER A 200 3.18 3.44 13.50
C SER A 200 2.00 2.93 14.31
N ILE A 201 1.43 3.78 15.16
CA ILE A 201 0.24 3.48 15.96
C ILE A 201 -0.85 4.46 15.55
N PHE A 202 -2.02 3.94 15.18
CA PHE A 202 -3.15 4.77 14.72
C PHE A 202 -4.48 4.06 14.98
N PRO A 203 -5.59 4.82 15.08
CA PRO A 203 -6.89 4.26 15.42
C PRO A 203 -7.46 3.40 14.28
N ILE A 204 -8.06 2.30 14.67
CA ILE A 204 -8.90 1.42 13.85
C ILE A 204 -10.13 1.02 14.64
N ARG A 205 -11.12 0.44 14.00
CA ARG A 205 -12.24 -0.15 14.74
C ARG A 205 -11.74 -1.25 15.66
N GLY A 206 -12.02 -1.13 16.95
CA GLY A 206 -11.64 -2.10 17.97
C GLY A 206 -10.31 -1.84 18.69
N GLY A 207 -9.63 -0.69 18.44
CA GLY A 207 -8.41 -0.33 19.18
C GLY A 207 -7.44 0.52 18.38
N MET A 208 -6.17 0.43 18.75
CA MET A 208 -5.09 1.11 18.04
C MET A 208 -4.22 0.08 17.31
N ARG A 209 -4.09 0.22 16.00
CA ARG A 209 -3.18 -0.61 15.22
C ARG A 209 -1.74 -0.19 15.45
N ALA A 210 -0.89 -1.16 15.76
CA ALA A 210 0.55 -1.03 15.79
C ALA A 210 1.16 -1.76 14.58
N ASN A 211 1.75 -1.02 13.65
CA ASN A 211 2.51 -1.55 12.52
C ASN A 211 3.99 -1.25 12.74
N LEU A 212 4.79 -2.29 12.95
CA LEU A 212 6.24 -2.20 13.11
C LEU A 212 6.94 -2.62 11.82
N PHE A 213 7.77 -1.74 11.29
CA PHE A 213 8.53 -1.97 10.06
C PHE A 213 10.02 -2.12 10.39
N MET A 214 10.63 -3.16 9.82
CA MET A 214 12.00 -3.56 10.13
C MET A 214 12.74 -4.01 8.89
N PHE A 215 14.07 -3.85 8.91
CA PHE A 215 15.02 -4.38 7.93
C PHE A 215 15.95 -5.36 8.65
N ARG A 216 15.42 -6.57 8.94
CA ARG A 216 16.12 -7.66 9.64
C ARG A 216 15.84 -8.98 8.95
N ASP A 217 16.67 -9.99 9.23
CA ASP A 217 16.41 -11.34 8.75
C ASP A 217 15.12 -11.89 9.37
N PRO A 218 14.20 -12.47 8.58
CA PRO A 218 12.99 -13.09 9.10
C PRO A 218 13.21 -14.19 10.14
N ASN A 219 14.39 -14.80 10.14
CA ASN A 219 14.78 -15.86 11.09
C ASN A 219 15.46 -15.31 12.36
N ASP A 220 15.64 -14.00 12.47
CA ASP A 220 16.21 -13.38 13.67
C ASP A 220 15.46 -13.82 14.93
N PRO A 221 16.15 -14.21 16.03
CA PRO A 221 15.53 -14.62 17.30
C PRO A 221 14.50 -13.62 17.83
N ILE A 222 14.69 -12.32 17.57
CA ILE A 222 13.77 -11.25 17.96
C ILE A 222 12.35 -11.47 17.41
N MET A 223 12.22 -12.12 16.26
CA MET A 223 10.94 -12.42 15.65
C MET A 223 10.13 -13.44 16.46
N ARG A 224 10.79 -14.33 17.17
CA ARG A 224 10.14 -15.27 18.11
C ARG A 224 9.77 -14.57 19.40
N GLU A 225 10.67 -13.73 19.92
CA GLU A 225 10.43 -12.97 21.15
C GLU A 225 9.23 -12.03 21.00
N ILE A 226 9.18 -11.25 19.92
CA ILE A 226 8.09 -10.27 19.71
C ILE A 226 6.71 -10.94 19.51
N ARG A 227 6.68 -12.18 19.01
CA ARG A 227 5.43 -12.95 18.91
C ARG A 227 5.00 -13.51 20.26
N ARG A 228 5.93 -13.85 21.13
CA ARG A 228 5.68 -14.46 22.43
C ARG A 228 5.38 -13.41 23.50
N GLU A 229 6.15 -12.34 23.50
CA GLU A 229 6.09 -11.26 24.49
C GLU A 229 6.15 -9.88 23.81
N PRO A 230 5.10 -9.51 23.04
CA PRO A 230 5.14 -8.32 22.19
C PRO A 230 5.35 -7.04 22.98
N LYS A 231 4.71 -6.87 24.15
CA LYS A 231 4.81 -5.67 24.96
C LYS A 231 6.21 -5.46 25.52
N SER A 232 6.78 -6.45 26.20
CA SER A 232 8.11 -6.36 26.81
C SER A 232 9.19 -6.19 25.75
N THR A 233 9.10 -6.95 24.66
CA THR A 233 10.03 -6.87 23.52
C THR A 233 9.97 -5.50 22.85
N LEU A 234 8.78 -4.99 22.58
CA LEU A 234 8.61 -3.67 21.97
C LEU A 234 9.21 -2.55 22.83
N LEU A 235 8.95 -2.59 24.15
CA LEU A 235 9.48 -1.60 25.09
C LEU A 235 10.98 -1.74 25.33
N ARG A 236 11.58 -2.90 25.08
CA ARG A 236 13.03 -3.10 25.07
C ARG A 236 13.67 -2.56 23.81
N LEU A 237 13.05 -2.79 22.64
CA LEU A 237 13.54 -2.34 21.34
C LEU A 237 13.38 -0.83 21.14
N ILE A 238 12.34 -0.24 21.68
CA ILE A 238 12.03 1.19 21.56
C ILE A 238 11.69 1.73 22.97
N PRO A 239 12.68 1.91 23.84
CA PRO A 239 12.45 2.33 25.23
C PRO A 239 11.69 3.64 25.37
N GLY A 240 11.87 4.57 24.43
CA GLY A 240 11.18 5.85 24.38
C GLY A 240 9.66 5.77 24.31
N LEU A 241 9.10 4.62 23.94
CA LEU A 241 7.64 4.42 23.91
C LEU A 241 6.98 4.48 25.28
N ARG A 242 7.69 4.11 26.36
CA ARG A 242 7.13 4.09 27.71
C ARG A 242 6.51 5.42 28.13
N GLN A 243 7.11 6.52 27.70
CA GLN A 243 6.67 7.88 28.06
C GLN A 243 5.32 8.25 27.40
N HIS A 244 4.94 7.58 26.31
CA HIS A 244 3.77 7.91 25.52
C HIS A 244 2.65 6.87 25.61
N LEU A 245 3.00 5.59 25.74
CA LEU A 245 2.01 4.51 25.79
C LEU A 245 1.47 4.23 27.19
N GLY A 246 2.22 4.58 28.24
CA GLY A 246 1.86 4.15 29.60
C GLY A 246 1.79 2.63 29.71
N ASP A 247 0.84 2.14 30.47
CA ASP A 247 0.54 0.71 30.51
C ASP A 247 -0.49 0.33 29.44
N PHE A 248 -0.15 -0.67 28.62
CA PHE A 248 -0.98 -1.13 27.53
C PHE A 248 -1.00 -2.65 27.42
N LYS A 249 -2.02 -3.17 26.76
CA LYS A 249 -2.16 -4.60 26.42
C LYS A 249 -2.17 -4.79 24.91
N VAL A 250 -1.64 -5.92 24.46
CA VAL A 250 -1.77 -6.40 23.08
C VAL A 250 -3.03 -7.26 23.03
N ILE A 251 -3.95 -6.94 22.12
CA ILE A 251 -5.29 -7.54 22.07
C ILE A 251 -5.30 -8.78 21.18
N ASP A 252 -4.52 -8.77 20.11
CA ASP A 252 -4.49 -9.83 19.10
C ASP A 252 -3.08 -10.42 18.93
N ARG A 253 -2.97 -11.46 18.11
CA ARG A 253 -1.68 -12.09 17.80
C ARG A 253 -0.84 -11.19 16.91
N VAL A 254 0.47 -11.13 17.21
CA VAL A 254 1.43 -10.49 16.30
C VAL A 254 1.54 -11.33 15.03
N GLN A 255 1.19 -10.73 13.92
CA GLN A 255 1.35 -11.30 12.59
C GLN A 255 2.47 -10.58 11.87
N SER A 256 3.08 -11.25 10.89
CA SER A 256 4.22 -10.69 10.16
C SER A 256 4.19 -11.07 8.69
N TRP A 257 4.74 -10.17 7.88
CA TRP A 257 4.91 -10.35 6.44
C TRP A 257 6.32 -9.99 6.02
N VAL A 258 6.93 -10.86 5.22
CA VAL A 258 8.20 -10.61 4.55
C VAL A 258 7.91 -10.13 3.15
N MET A 259 8.55 -9.05 2.73
CA MET A 259 8.35 -8.47 1.41
C MET A 259 9.65 -8.50 0.60
N ASP A 260 9.58 -9.09 -0.57
CA ASP A 260 10.58 -8.96 -1.61
C ASP A 260 10.31 -7.72 -2.46
N LEU A 261 11.34 -7.04 -2.92
CA LEU A 261 11.20 -6.09 -4.00
C LEU A 261 11.32 -6.83 -5.32
N ALA A 262 10.27 -6.79 -6.11
CA ALA A 262 10.19 -7.47 -7.39
C ALA A 262 9.42 -6.65 -8.41
N ASN A 263 9.76 -6.81 -9.68
CA ASN A 263 8.99 -6.37 -10.82
C ASN A 263 8.72 -7.55 -11.77
N VAL A 264 8.13 -7.29 -12.92
CA VAL A 264 7.87 -8.31 -13.93
C VAL A 264 8.58 -8.01 -15.24
N GLU A 265 8.94 -9.06 -15.95
CA GLU A 265 9.47 -9.05 -17.31
C GLU A 265 8.48 -9.73 -18.25
N GLY A 266 8.47 -9.36 -19.54
CA GLY A 266 7.56 -9.92 -20.54
C GLY A 266 6.11 -9.45 -20.41
N HIS A 267 5.86 -8.33 -19.74
CA HIS A 267 4.52 -7.80 -19.46
C HIS A 267 3.85 -7.09 -20.64
N LEU A 268 4.59 -6.81 -21.72
CA LEU A 268 4.03 -6.22 -22.93
C LEU A 268 3.34 -7.31 -23.76
N GLN A 269 2.13 -7.65 -23.38
CA GLN A 269 1.29 -8.64 -24.05
C GLN A 269 0.08 -7.95 -24.67
N PRO A 270 -0.35 -8.31 -25.90
CA PRO A 270 -1.55 -7.73 -26.49
C PRO A 270 -2.77 -8.02 -25.61
N GLY A 271 -3.56 -7.00 -25.33
CA GLY A 271 -4.80 -7.11 -24.59
C GLY A 271 -4.68 -7.47 -23.11
N VAL A 272 -3.48 -7.43 -22.51
CA VAL A 272 -3.26 -7.75 -21.09
C VAL A 272 -2.47 -6.65 -20.41
N VAL A 273 -3.00 -6.12 -19.29
CA VAL A 273 -2.34 -5.12 -18.44
C VAL A 273 -2.27 -5.62 -17.00
N LEU A 274 -1.13 -5.44 -16.33
CA LEU A 274 -0.94 -5.73 -14.92
C LEU A 274 -0.98 -4.44 -14.10
N ILE A 275 -1.65 -4.47 -12.94
CA ILE A 275 -1.71 -3.34 -12.00
C ILE A 275 -1.37 -3.77 -10.57
N GLY A 276 -0.91 -2.81 -9.76
CA GLY A 276 -0.54 -3.03 -8.36
C GLY A 276 0.60 -4.05 -8.20
N ASP A 277 0.50 -4.91 -7.18
CA ASP A 277 1.53 -5.91 -6.87
C ASP A 277 1.69 -7.02 -7.94
N SER A 278 0.75 -7.11 -8.89
CA SER A 278 0.91 -7.98 -10.07
C SER A 278 2.01 -7.48 -10.99
N PHE A 279 2.25 -6.18 -11.05
CA PHE A 279 3.30 -5.54 -11.84
C PHE A 279 4.59 -5.36 -11.04
N GLN A 280 4.51 -4.72 -9.88
CA GLN A 280 5.67 -4.43 -9.04
C GLN A 280 5.28 -4.45 -7.56
N THR A 281 6.10 -5.05 -6.70
CA THR A 281 5.93 -4.98 -5.25
C THR A 281 6.52 -3.71 -4.65
N SER A 282 6.06 -3.34 -3.47
CA SER A 282 6.51 -2.15 -2.75
C SER A 282 6.95 -2.49 -1.34
N CYS A 283 7.92 -1.75 -0.82
CA CYS A 283 8.32 -1.85 0.58
C CYS A 283 7.21 -1.32 1.50
N PRO A 284 6.69 -2.11 2.45
CA PRO A 284 5.67 -1.63 3.41
C PRO A 284 6.13 -0.43 4.23
N ALA A 285 7.40 -0.41 4.65
CA ALA A 285 7.99 0.71 5.38
C ALA A 285 8.02 2.03 4.59
N ALA A 286 8.05 1.96 3.25
CA ALA A 286 7.94 3.14 2.40
C ALA A 286 6.52 3.70 2.32
N GLY A 287 5.48 2.90 2.66
CA GLY A 287 4.07 3.29 2.63
C GLY A 287 3.54 3.59 1.22
N THR A 288 4.17 3.04 0.18
CA THR A 288 3.89 3.40 -1.22
C THR A 288 2.97 2.42 -1.95
N GLY A 289 2.69 1.25 -1.39
CA GLY A 289 1.93 0.18 -2.07
C GLY A 289 0.53 0.62 -2.50
N VAL A 290 -0.25 1.17 -1.57
CA VAL A 290 -1.61 1.65 -1.87
C VAL A 290 -1.56 2.88 -2.79
N SER A 291 -0.61 3.78 -2.63
CA SER A 291 -0.46 4.95 -3.52
C SER A 291 -0.21 4.53 -4.97
N ARG A 292 0.68 3.55 -5.18
CA ARG A 292 0.97 3.01 -6.52
C ARG A 292 -0.24 2.38 -7.18
N LEU A 293 -0.93 1.47 -6.47
CA LEU A 293 -2.11 0.84 -7.04
C LEU A 293 -3.22 1.85 -7.37
N LEU A 294 -3.36 2.91 -6.58
CA LEU A 294 -4.32 3.99 -6.86
C LEU A 294 -3.93 4.78 -8.11
N VAL A 295 -2.64 5.07 -8.30
CA VAL A 295 -2.14 5.69 -9.53
C VAL A 295 -2.38 4.77 -10.72
N ASP A 296 -2.08 3.46 -10.61
CA ASP A 296 -2.35 2.50 -11.67
C ASP A 296 -3.84 2.50 -12.07
N VAL A 297 -4.75 2.44 -11.08
CA VAL A 297 -6.20 2.46 -11.31
C VAL A 297 -6.63 3.78 -11.95
N GLU A 298 -6.20 4.91 -11.41
CA GLU A 298 -6.55 6.22 -11.94
C GLU A 298 -6.09 6.35 -13.39
N ARG A 299 -4.79 6.14 -13.67
CA ARG A 299 -4.23 6.32 -15.01
C ARG A 299 -4.83 5.35 -16.01
N LEU A 300 -4.90 4.06 -15.68
CA LEU A 300 -5.46 3.06 -16.58
C LEU A 300 -6.94 3.33 -16.86
N CYS A 301 -7.75 3.51 -15.81
CA CYS A 301 -9.21 3.52 -15.96
C CYS A 301 -9.78 4.86 -16.44
N THR A 302 -9.10 6.00 -16.16
CA THR A 302 -9.64 7.33 -16.49
C THR A 302 -8.91 8.04 -17.63
N VAL A 303 -7.72 7.57 -18.01
CA VAL A 303 -6.93 8.17 -19.08
C VAL A 303 -6.79 7.22 -20.26
N HIS A 304 -6.12 6.10 -20.08
CA HIS A 304 -5.77 5.20 -21.17
C HIS A 304 -6.97 4.43 -21.73
N LEU A 305 -7.78 3.81 -20.88
CA LEU A 305 -8.91 3.00 -21.34
C LEU A 305 -9.97 3.76 -22.13
N PRO A 306 -10.41 4.96 -21.72
CA PRO A 306 -11.34 5.75 -22.54
C PRO A 306 -10.81 5.97 -23.95
N GLU A 307 -9.55 6.35 -24.12
CA GLU A 307 -8.90 6.55 -25.41
C GLU A 307 -8.79 5.25 -26.21
N TRP A 308 -8.28 4.17 -25.59
CA TRP A 308 -8.10 2.88 -26.29
C TRP A 308 -9.39 2.28 -26.84
N LEU A 309 -10.51 2.55 -26.17
CA LEU A 309 -11.81 2.00 -26.57
C LEU A 309 -12.45 2.75 -27.73
N THR A 310 -11.95 3.91 -28.11
CA THR A 310 -12.42 4.65 -29.30
C THR A 310 -11.93 4.03 -30.62
N THR A 311 -10.82 3.28 -30.59
CA THR A 311 -10.20 2.68 -31.77
C THR A 311 -10.23 1.15 -31.71
N GLY A 312 -10.09 0.47 -32.85
CA GLY A 312 -9.98 -0.99 -32.91
C GLY A 312 -8.71 -1.53 -32.28
N GLY A 313 -8.66 -2.84 -32.05
CA GLY A 313 -7.52 -3.55 -31.54
C GLY A 313 -7.16 -3.24 -30.07
N MET A 314 -6.34 -4.08 -29.48
CA MET A 314 -5.74 -3.91 -28.16
C MET A 314 -4.29 -4.44 -28.20
N GLY A 315 -3.56 -4.01 -29.23
CA GLY A 315 -2.18 -4.42 -29.48
C GLY A 315 -1.20 -3.93 -28.40
N THR A 316 0.03 -4.39 -28.53
CA THR A 316 1.12 -4.09 -27.57
C THR A 316 1.44 -2.61 -27.46
N GLU A 317 1.17 -1.79 -28.50
CA GLU A 317 1.42 -0.34 -28.47
C GLU A 317 0.55 0.35 -27.44
N LYS A 318 -0.75 0.01 -27.36
CA LYS A 318 -1.65 0.54 -26.33
C LYS A 318 -1.19 0.12 -24.93
N ILE A 319 -0.80 -1.15 -24.77
CA ILE A 319 -0.30 -1.66 -23.49
C ILE A 319 1.00 -0.93 -23.10
N ALA A 320 1.92 -0.74 -24.03
CA ALA A 320 3.16 -0.01 -23.81
C ALA A 320 2.92 1.46 -23.41
N ALA A 321 1.89 2.10 -23.97
CA ALA A 321 1.52 3.47 -23.63
C ALA A 321 1.18 3.63 -22.13
N PHE A 322 0.49 2.66 -21.51
CA PHE A 322 0.23 2.67 -20.07
C PHE A 322 1.52 2.56 -19.23
N TYR A 323 2.43 1.67 -19.62
CA TYR A 323 3.70 1.52 -18.88
C TYR A 323 4.68 2.66 -19.14
N SER A 324 4.46 3.44 -20.20
CA SER A 324 5.20 4.66 -20.51
C SER A 324 4.53 5.93 -19.96
N ASP A 325 3.40 5.78 -19.28
CA ASP A 325 2.71 6.91 -18.65
C ASP A 325 3.59 7.59 -17.61
N ARG A 326 3.73 8.91 -17.71
CA ARG A 326 4.64 9.69 -16.88
C ARG A 326 4.33 9.58 -15.39
N ASP A 327 3.06 9.63 -15.02
CA ASP A 327 2.66 9.59 -13.61
C ASP A 327 2.85 8.18 -13.02
N LYS A 328 2.58 7.14 -13.83
CA LYS A 328 2.87 5.76 -13.45
C LYS A 328 4.37 5.54 -13.24
N ILE A 329 5.21 5.91 -14.20
CA ILE A 329 6.67 5.79 -14.08
C ILE A 329 7.16 6.51 -12.82
N ALA A 330 6.74 7.78 -12.63
CA ALA A 330 7.15 8.57 -11.47
C ALA A 330 6.76 7.91 -10.15
N SER A 331 5.55 7.29 -10.09
CA SER A 331 5.07 6.58 -8.90
C SER A 331 5.87 5.31 -8.63
N ASP A 332 6.15 4.51 -9.66
CA ASP A 332 6.91 3.26 -9.54
C ASP A 332 8.37 3.52 -9.12
N GLU A 333 9.03 4.49 -9.76
CA GLU A 333 10.38 4.90 -9.40
C GLU A 333 10.47 5.51 -8.01
N PHE A 334 9.49 6.33 -7.62
CA PHE A 334 9.43 6.90 -6.28
C PHE A 334 9.35 5.79 -5.23
N ALA A 335 8.47 4.81 -5.44
CA ALA A 335 8.32 3.67 -4.53
C ALA A 335 9.62 2.87 -4.40
N PHE A 336 10.30 2.63 -5.51
CA PHE A 336 11.56 1.90 -5.53
C PHE A 336 12.69 2.68 -4.82
N ARG A 337 12.84 3.97 -5.15
CA ARG A 337 13.83 4.84 -4.48
C ARG A 337 13.58 4.94 -2.97
N MET A 338 12.30 5.07 -2.57
CA MET A 338 11.94 5.15 -1.15
C MET A 338 12.21 3.85 -0.41
N ALA A 339 12.00 2.69 -1.04
CA ALA A 339 12.34 1.40 -0.44
C ALA A 339 13.83 1.33 -0.07
N HIS A 340 14.71 1.61 -1.03
CA HIS A 340 16.15 1.60 -0.79
C HIS A 340 16.61 2.69 0.19
N PHE A 341 16.05 3.89 0.06
CA PHE A 341 16.39 5.00 0.98
C PHE A 341 16.02 4.67 2.43
N ARG A 342 14.82 4.08 2.66
CA ARG A 342 14.38 3.70 4.00
C ARG A 342 15.27 2.60 4.58
N GLN A 343 15.61 1.58 3.80
CA GLN A 343 16.53 0.53 4.23
C GLN A 343 17.89 1.11 4.61
N ALA A 344 18.49 1.90 3.73
CA ALA A 344 19.79 2.49 3.96
C ALA A 344 19.79 3.47 5.16
N LEU A 345 18.76 4.30 5.28
CA LEU A 345 18.61 5.22 6.43
C LEU A 345 18.46 4.46 7.76
N THR A 346 17.88 3.26 7.73
CA THR A 346 17.62 2.47 8.93
C THR A 346 18.80 1.58 9.32
N ALA A 347 19.32 0.81 8.38
CA ALA A 347 20.20 -0.32 8.65
C ALA A 347 21.67 -0.10 8.23
N ASP A 348 21.96 0.79 7.28
CA ASP A 348 23.33 0.97 6.82
C ASP A 348 24.23 1.53 7.92
N ALA A 349 25.39 0.90 8.07
CA ALA A 349 26.41 1.30 9.04
C ALA A 349 27.37 2.35 8.47
N GLY A 350 28.08 3.05 9.35
CA GLY A 350 29.15 3.97 9.04
C GLY A 350 28.82 5.44 9.25
N VAL A 351 29.90 6.23 9.39
CA VAL A 351 29.83 7.66 9.76
C VAL A 351 28.93 8.48 8.83
N ARG A 352 28.93 8.16 7.53
CA ARG A 352 28.08 8.86 6.53
C ARG A 352 26.60 8.69 6.82
N TRP A 353 26.17 7.47 7.14
CA TRP A 353 24.77 7.17 7.44
C TRP A 353 24.37 7.67 8.82
N ASP A 354 25.27 7.63 9.80
CA ASP A 354 25.03 8.22 11.11
C ASP A 354 24.82 9.74 11.01
N LEU A 355 25.64 10.43 10.23
CA LEU A 355 25.47 11.85 9.96
C LEU A 355 24.15 12.12 9.23
N ARG A 356 23.84 11.35 8.20
CA ARG A 356 22.55 11.47 7.46
C ARG A 356 21.35 11.30 8.38
N ARG A 357 21.34 10.28 9.25
CA ARG A 357 20.28 10.07 10.25
C ARG A 357 20.15 11.28 11.17
N ARG A 358 21.26 11.77 11.72
CA ARG A 358 21.25 12.95 12.59
C ARG A 358 20.70 14.19 11.88
N LEU A 359 21.16 14.46 10.67
CA LEU A 359 20.69 15.59 9.86
C LEU A 359 19.22 15.45 9.45
N HIS A 360 18.77 14.24 9.11
CA HIS A 360 17.36 13.98 8.79
C HIS A 360 16.44 14.39 9.93
N PHE A 361 16.69 13.91 11.15
CA PHE A 361 15.86 14.23 12.32
C PHE A 361 16.05 15.67 12.81
N LEU A 362 17.27 16.25 12.72
CA LEU A 362 17.51 17.64 13.05
C LEU A 362 16.70 18.58 12.12
N ARG A 363 16.72 18.33 10.81
CA ARG A 363 15.94 19.12 9.84
C ARG A 363 14.44 19.03 10.12
N ARG A 364 13.93 17.88 10.47
CA ARG A 364 12.51 17.71 10.83
C ARG A 364 12.17 18.51 12.09
N ASN A 365 12.98 18.39 13.13
CA ASN A 365 12.78 19.13 14.39
C ASN A 365 12.86 20.65 14.19
N LEU A 366 13.83 21.13 13.40
CA LEU A 366 13.94 22.55 13.06
C LEU A 366 12.71 23.06 12.30
N ARG A 367 12.24 22.32 11.29
CA ARG A 367 11.01 22.67 10.58
C ARG A 367 9.82 22.76 11.52
N HIS A 368 9.64 21.77 12.37
CA HIS A 368 8.57 21.77 13.37
C HIS A 368 8.62 23.01 14.28
N ARG A 369 9.79 23.37 14.77
CA ARG A 369 9.97 24.56 15.61
C ARG A 369 9.68 25.87 14.85
N VAL A 370 10.11 25.96 13.60
CA VAL A 370 9.83 27.13 12.75
C VAL A 370 8.34 27.24 12.45
N ASP A 371 7.68 26.13 12.12
CA ASP A 371 6.23 26.12 11.87
C ASP A 371 5.40 26.41 13.13
N ALA A 372 5.90 26.08 14.31
CA ALA A 372 5.27 26.44 15.57
C ALA A 372 5.32 27.97 15.85
N ILE A 373 6.39 28.63 15.42
CA ILE A 373 6.58 30.08 15.57
C ILE A 373 5.91 30.87 14.44
N ARG A 374 5.94 30.33 13.21
CA ARG A 374 5.40 30.95 11.99
C ARG A 374 4.67 29.90 11.14
N PRO A 375 3.39 29.64 11.38
CA PRO A 375 2.64 28.62 10.66
C PRO A 375 2.69 28.83 9.13
N GLY A 376 3.05 27.76 8.40
CA GLY A 376 3.09 27.73 6.93
C GLY A 376 4.36 28.33 6.28
N TRP A 377 5.35 28.76 7.03
CA TRP A 377 6.58 29.36 6.46
C TRP A 377 7.49 28.34 5.79
N THR A 378 7.59 27.13 6.34
CA THR A 378 8.41 26.06 5.77
C THR A 378 7.82 25.50 4.47
N GLY A 379 6.50 25.52 4.30
CA GLY A 379 5.84 25.18 3.03
C GLY A 379 6.17 26.15 1.89
N ARG A 380 6.26 27.44 2.18
CA ARG A 380 6.63 28.47 1.19
C ARG A 380 8.11 28.39 0.79
N LEU A 381 9.01 28.13 1.73
CA LEU A 381 10.44 27.92 1.44
C LEU A 381 10.69 26.66 0.59
N ALA A 382 9.96 25.57 0.83
CA ALA A 382 10.06 24.36 0.03
C ALA A 382 9.53 24.55 -1.40
N GLY A 383 8.53 25.40 -1.59
CA GLY A 383 8.03 25.81 -2.92
C GLY A 383 9.03 26.68 -3.69
N MET A 384 9.73 27.60 -3.01
CA MET A 384 10.76 28.48 -3.62
C MET A 384 12.06 27.76 -4.02
N LEU A 385 12.37 26.62 -3.39
CA LEU A 385 13.54 25.79 -3.71
C LEU A 385 13.25 24.70 -4.75
N ARG A 386 12.00 24.60 -5.25
CA ARG A 386 11.58 23.69 -6.32
C ARG A 386 11.22 24.43 -7.62
N ALA A 387 11.17 25.75 -7.61
CA ALA A 387 11.10 26.63 -8.75
C ALA A 387 12.50 27.06 -9.18
#